data_b7105abe616a035427928aed01d9ca06
#
_entry.id   b7105abe616a035427928aed01d9ca06
#
_cell.length_a   1.000
_cell.length_b   1.000
_cell.length_c   1.000
_cell.angle_alpha   90.00
_cell.angle_beta   90.00
_cell.angle_gamma   90.00
#
_symmetry.space_group_name_H-M   'P 1'
#
loop_
_entity.id
_entity.type
_entity.pdbx_description
1 polymer ?
#
loop_
_entity_poly.entity_id
_entity_poly.type
_entity_poly.pdbx_seq_one_letter_code
_entity_poly.pdbx_strand_id
1 'polypeptide(L)'
;INAASDQPFSAEPVNKESFDAVELSLRQKLPDLVKTHGPNMVNGMFTAPTDDSRGMFDFDKYTVGAAVGWGGAQLADNLYESSPNFPAEGCYSATFEDPDNGAFWSFTVYDENGFMFDDVAHMSSDIATANEDGTYTVSMGCGADAPNNLPIINDTGVFNFIVRHYIPSERVKFGGYRLMPQMQKVD
;
A
#
# COMPACT_ATOMS: atom_id res chain seq x y z
N ILE A 1 -0.79 22.07 17.77
CA ILE A 1 0.38 22.14 18.68
C ILE A 1 0.43 23.58 19.18
N ASN A 2 0.23 23.79 20.46
CA ASN A 2 0.44 25.09 21.09
C ASN A 2 1.92 25.21 21.44
N ALA A 3 2.67 26.04 20.70
CA ALA A 3 4.04 26.35 21.07
C ALA A 3 4.05 27.20 22.34
N ALA A 4 4.81 26.81 23.35
CA ALA A 4 4.97 27.54 24.59
C ALA A 4 5.90 28.79 24.45
N SER A 5 6.48 28.98 23.27
CA SER A 5 7.34 30.14 22.96
C SER A 5 7.27 30.48 21.48
N ASP A 6 7.56 31.73 21.14
CA ASP A 6 7.69 32.23 19.76
C ASP A 6 9.07 31.88 19.13
N GLN A 7 9.88 31.09 19.82
CA GLN A 7 11.17 30.68 19.28
C GLN A 7 10.96 29.60 18.20
N PRO A 8 11.70 29.65 17.08
CA PRO A 8 11.68 28.60 16.07
C PRO A 8 12.05 27.25 16.69
N PHE A 9 11.33 26.19 16.31
CA PHE A 9 11.71 24.84 16.70
C PHE A 9 13.06 24.50 16.08
N SER A 10 14.01 24.08 16.92
CA SER A 10 15.30 23.54 16.48
C SER A 10 15.42 22.12 16.98
N ALA A 11 15.46 21.15 16.04
CA ALA A 11 15.74 19.76 16.37
C ALA A 11 17.24 19.52 16.47
N GLU A 12 17.65 18.67 17.41
CA GLU A 12 19.02 18.14 17.41
C GLU A 12 19.25 17.35 16.11
N PRO A 13 20.45 17.46 15.51
CA PRO A 13 20.78 16.70 14.31
C PRO A 13 20.70 15.20 14.56
N VAL A 14 19.99 14.49 13.70
CA VAL A 14 19.94 13.02 13.73
C VAL A 14 21.29 12.48 13.22
N ASN A 15 21.88 11.54 13.95
CA ASN A 15 23.01 10.76 13.42
C ASN A 15 22.50 9.84 12.31
N LYS A 16 22.75 10.22 11.06
CA LYS A 16 22.20 9.53 9.88
C LYS A 16 22.65 8.07 9.80
N GLU A 17 23.91 7.78 10.08
CA GLU A 17 24.44 6.41 10.02
C GLU A 17 23.72 5.49 11.02
N SER A 18 23.56 5.95 12.25
CA SER A 18 22.82 5.21 13.28
C SER A 18 21.34 5.03 12.92
N PHE A 19 20.72 6.08 12.38
CA PHE A 19 19.32 6.02 11.94
C PHE A 19 19.13 4.99 10.83
N ASP A 20 19.94 5.06 9.77
CA ASP A 20 19.87 4.16 8.62
C ASP A 20 20.11 2.70 9.04
N ALA A 21 21.05 2.45 9.94
CA ALA A 21 21.32 1.10 10.47
C ALA A 21 20.12 0.52 11.24
N VAL A 22 19.49 1.33 12.09
CA VAL A 22 18.29 0.91 12.84
C VAL A 22 17.12 0.68 11.90
N GLU A 23 16.85 1.60 10.96
CA GLU A 23 15.79 1.46 9.97
C GLU A 23 15.95 0.16 9.16
N LEU A 24 17.15 -0.09 8.64
CA LEU A 24 17.43 -1.31 7.87
C LEU A 24 17.16 -2.57 8.71
N SER A 25 17.62 -2.59 9.97
CA SER A 25 17.43 -3.72 10.87
C SER A 25 15.96 -4.01 11.16
N LEU A 26 15.13 -2.96 11.25
CA LEU A 26 13.69 -3.09 11.45
C LEU A 26 12.98 -3.56 10.17
N ARG A 27 13.32 -3.00 9.01
CA ARG A 27 12.75 -3.42 7.72
C ARG A 27 13.00 -4.91 7.44
N GLN A 28 14.16 -5.43 7.84
CA GLN A 28 14.52 -6.85 7.68
C GLN A 28 13.62 -7.81 8.49
N LYS A 29 12.89 -7.33 9.49
CA LYS A 29 11.94 -8.15 10.27
C LYS A 29 10.57 -8.31 9.58
N LEU A 30 10.25 -7.47 8.58
CA LEU A 30 8.94 -7.49 7.92
C LEU A 30 8.58 -8.86 7.32
N PRO A 31 9.46 -9.56 6.59
CA PRO A 31 9.15 -10.88 6.02
C PRO A 31 8.72 -11.91 7.06
N ASP A 32 9.34 -11.89 8.25
CA ASP A 32 8.99 -12.80 9.34
C ASP A 32 7.62 -12.45 9.94
N LEU A 33 7.28 -11.17 10.06
CA LEU A 33 5.95 -10.74 10.50
C LEU A 33 4.88 -11.16 9.49
N VAL A 34 5.12 -10.98 8.20
CA VAL A 34 4.21 -11.42 7.12
C VAL A 34 4.02 -12.93 7.18
N LYS A 35 5.09 -13.69 7.30
CA LYS A 35 5.05 -15.16 7.37
C LYS A 35 4.29 -15.67 8.59
N THR A 36 4.48 -15.01 9.74
CA THR A 36 3.90 -15.44 11.02
C THR A 36 2.44 -15.06 11.18
N HIS A 37 2.05 -13.88 10.71
CA HIS A 37 0.75 -13.28 10.98
C HIS A 37 -0.12 -13.08 9.73
N GLY A 38 0.45 -13.19 8.53
CA GLY A 38 -0.26 -12.88 7.29
C GLY A 38 -0.86 -11.46 7.32
N PRO A 39 -2.09 -11.28 6.80
CA PRO A 39 -2.76 -9.97 6.84
C PRO A 39 -2.97 -9.40 8.25
N ASN A 40 -3.02 -10.27 9.26
CA ASN A 40 -3.19 -9.86 10.67
C ASN A 40 -1.94 -9.21 11.26
N MET A 41 -0.83 -9.13 10.53
CA MET A 41 0.38 -8.47 11.02
C MET A 41 0.16 -7.00 11.39
N VAL A 42 -0.77 -6.34 10.69
CA VAL A 42 -1.12 -4.93 10.93
C VAL A 42 -1.88 -4.68 12.23
N ASN A 43 -2.54 -5.72 12.77
CA ASN A 43 -3.26 -5.61 14.04
C ASN A 43 -2.27 -5.43 15.19
N GLY A 44 -2.49 -4.38 15.98
CA GLY A 44 -1.58 -3.96 17.05
C GLY A 44 -0.39 -3.10 16.58
N MET A 45 -0.19 -2.95 15.26
CA MET A 45 0.86 -2.11 14.70
C MET A 45 0.49 -0.62 14.78
N PHE A 46 -0.71 -0.27 14.31
CA PHE A 46 -1.22 1.12 14.32
C PHE A 46 -2.62 1.13 14.94
N THR A 47 -2.72 1.10 16.26
CA THR A 47 -4.00 1.16 16.97
C THR A 47 -4.38 2.59 17.28
N ALA A 48 -5.66 2.93 17.12
CA ALA A 48 -6.16 4.26 17.49
C ALA A 48 -6.09 4.47 19.03
N PRO A 49 -5.76 5.66 19.50
CA PRO A 49 -5.66 5.95 20.93
C PRO A 49 -6.96 5.75 21.72
N THR A 50 -8.09 5.84 21.03
CA THR A 50 -9.47 5.73 21.61
C THR A 50 -10.14 4.40 21.30
N ASP A 51 -9.46 3.49 20.61
CA ASP A 51 -9.99 2.20 20.20
C ASP A 51 -9.92 1.20 21.36
N ASP A 52 -10.94 0.35 21.50
CA ASP A 52 -10.93 -0.79 22.43
C ASP A 52 -9.78 -1.76 22.15
N SER A 53 -9.27 -1.76 20.92
CA SER A 53 -8.06 -2.47 20.50
C SER A 53 -6.75 -1.88 21.03
N ARG A 54 -6.78 -0.75 21.74
CA ARG A 54 -5.57 -0.10 22.30
C ARG A 54 -4.76 -1.04 23.19
N GLY A 55 -5.41 -1.96 23.88
CA GLY A 55 -4.75 -3.02 24.67
C GLY A 55 -4.04 -4.06 23.83
N MET A 56 -4.22 -4.06 22.51
CA MET A 56 -3.55 -4.95 21.54
C MET A 56 -2.31 -4.30 20.91
N PHE A 57 -1.94 -3.08 21.30
CA PHE A 57 -0.76 -2.40 20.77
C PHE A 57 0.51 -3.23 21.03
N ASP A 58 1.22 -3.50 19.96
CA ASP A 58 2.47 -4.27 19.96
C ASP A 58 3.61 -3.35 19.52
N PHE A 59 4.49 -2.98 20.45
CA PHE A 59 5.57 -2.04 20.20
C PHE A 59 6.58 -2.58 19.17
N ASP A 60 6.84 -3.88 19.15
CA ASP A 60 7.77 -4.47 18.19
C ASP A 60 7.20 -4.42 16.77
N LYS A 61 5.92 -4.72 16.60
CA LYS A 61 5.22 -4.51 15.31
C LYS A 61 5.19 -3.04 14.90
N TYR A 62 4.89 -2.15 15.84
CA TYR A 62 4.86 -0.71 15.58
C TYR A 62 6.19 -0.19 15.06
N THR A 63 7.32 -0.57 15.67
CA THR A 63 8.65 -0.12 15.22
C THR A 63 8.99 -0.61 13.81
N VAL A 64 8.61 -1.84 13.47
CA VAL A 64 8.76 -2.35 12.10
C VAL A 64 7.84 -1.61 11.14
N GLY A 65 6.58 -1.40 11.50
CA GLY A 65 5.63 -0.65 10.69
C GLY A 65 6.09 0.78 10.41
N ALA A 66 6.62 1.46 11.43
CA ALA A 66 7.15 2.82 11.30
C ALA A 66 8.39 2.90 10.39
N ALA A 67 9.22 1.85 10.37
CA ALA A 67 10.40 1.79 9.51
C ALA A 67 10.05 1.46 8.04
N VAL A 68 8.97 0.70 7.80
CA VAL A 68 8.52 0.31 6.46
C VAL A 68 7.67 1.41 5.81
N GLY A 69 6.83 2.06 6.62
CA GLY A 69 5.96 3.14 6.19
C GLY A 69 5.39 3.83 7.43
N TRP A 70 5.10 5.09 7.36
CA TRP A 70 4.75 5.94 8.50
C TRP A 70 3.24 6.05 8.77
N GLY A 71 2.47 5.10 8.26
CA GLY A 71 1.03 5.00 8.50
C GLY A 71 0.48 3.63 8.14
N GLY A 72 -0.64 3.28 8.74
CA GLY A 72 -1.32 2.03 8.50
C GLY A 72 -2.66 1.97 9.22
N ALA A 73 -3.45 0.97 8.89
CA ALA A 73 -4.73 0.69 9.50
C ALA A 73 -4.82 -0.79 9.88
N GLN A 74 -5.74 -1.11 10.77
CA GLN A 74 -5.99 -2.49 11.16
C GLN A 74 -6.74 -3.24 10.05
N LEU A 75 -6.69 -4.57 10.06
CA LEU A 75 -7.37 -5.41 9.07
C LEU A 75 -8.89 -5.16 8.99
N ALA A 76 -9.49 -4.72 10.08
CA ALA A 76 -10.91 -4.34 10.07
C ALA A 76 -11.21 -3.16 9.12
N ASP A 77 -10.24 -2.24 9.02
CA ASP A 77 -10.39 -0.98 8.28
C ASP A 77 -9.72 -1.03 6.90
N ASN A 78 -8.61 -1.76 6.78
CA ASN A 78 -7.85 -1.82 5.54
C ASN A 78 -7.07 -3.12 5.37
N LEU A 79 -7.00 -3.61 4.12
CA LEU A 79 -6.11 -4.68 3.72
C LEU A 79 -5.23 -4.20 2.57
N TYR A 80 -3.94 -4.48 2.67
CA TYR A 80 -2.93 -4.10 1.69
C TYR A 80 -2.39 -5.32 0.95
N GLU A 81 -2.25 -5.18 -0.38
CA GLU A 81 -1.55 -6.15 -1.22
C GLU A 81 -0.39 -5.42 -1.91
N SER A 82 0.84 -5.77 -1.55
CA SER A 82 2.03 -5.17 -2.16
C SER A 82 2.57 -6.08 -3.25
N SER A 83 2.80 -5.52 -4.43
CA SER A 83 3.43 -6.23 -5.53
C SER A 83 4.95 -6.29 -5.38
N PRO A 84 5.63 -7.23 -6.05
CA PRO A 84 7.05 -7.10 -6.33
C PRO A 84 7.31 -5.95 -7.31
N ASN A 85 8.60 -5.65 -7.56
CA ASN A 85 9.01 -4.77 -8.63
C ASN A 85 8.82 -5.45 -10.00
N PHE A 86 8.27 -4.68 -10.95
CA PHE A 86 8.12 -5.05 -12.36
C PHE A 86 8.93 -4.10 -13.25
N PRO A 87 9.38 -4.53 -14.44
CA PRO A 87 9.93 -3.61 -15.41
C PRO A 87 8.94 -2.49 -15.77
N ALA A 88 9.41 -1.23 -15.76
CA ALA A 88 8.58 -0.07 -16.12
C ALA A 88 8.42 0.07 -17.65
N GLU A 89 8.33 -1.05 -18.34
CA GLU A 89 8.12 -1.15 -19.78
C GLU A 89 7.11 -2.26 -20.10
N GLY A 90 6.37 -2.07 -21.19
CA GLY A 90 5.32 -3.01 -21.59
C GLY A 90 3.96 -2.66 -21.01
N CYS A 91 3.03 -3.57 -21.14
CA CYS A 91 1.65 -3.43 -20.69
C CYS A 91 1.33 -4.51 -19.67
N TYR A 92 0.67 -4.13 -18.58
CA TYR A 92 0.19 -5.04 -17.56
C TYR A 92 -1.30 -4.79 -17.33
N SER A 93 -2.09 -5.83 -17.13
CA SER A 93 -3.53 -5.70 -16.94
C SER A 93 -4.05 -6.72 -15.95
N ALA A 94 -5.06 -6.35 -15.19
CA ALA A 94 -5.85 -7.21 -14.32
C ALA A 94 -7.33 -6.98 -14.57
N THR A 95 -8.08 -8.05 -14.80
CA THR A 95 -9.56 -8.00 -14.86
C THR A 95 -10.10 -8.80 -13.69
N PHE A 96 -11.00 -8.19 -12.91
CA PHE A 96 -11.48 -8.77 -11.66
C PHE A 96 -12.93 -8.36 -11.35
N GLU A 97 -13.63 -9.19 -10.60
CA GLU A 97 -14.92 -8.85 -10.01
C GLU A 97 -14.72 -7.83 -8.87
N ASP A 98 -15.71 -6.95 -8.66
CA ASP A 98 -15.68 -6.05 -7.53
C ASP A 98 -15.45 -6.84 -6.23
N PRO A 99 -14.46 -6.47 -5.38
CA PRO A 99 -14.22 -7.12 -4.09
C PRO A 99 -15.35 -6.91 -3.07
N ASP A 100 -16.38 -6.12 -3.37
CA ASP A 100 -17.52 -5.79 -2.49
C ASP A 100 -17.08 -5.21 -1.14
N ASN A 101 -16.08 -4.35 -1.14
CA ASN A 101 -15.62 -3.66 0.06
C ASN A 101 -16.71 -2.73 0.61
N GLY A 102 -16.72 -2.50 1.91
CA GLY A 102 -17.66 -1.56 2.54
C GLY A 102 -17.39 -0.09 2.17
N ALA A 103 -16.18 0.22 1.64
CA ALA A 103 -15.86 1.50 1.03
C ALA A 103 -15.36 1.24 -0.41
N PHE A 104 -14.09 1.51 -0.71
CA PHE A 104 -13.55 1.38 -2.06
C PHE A 104 -12.29 0.50 -2.10
N TRP A 105 -11.85 0.15 -3.30
CA TRP A 105 -10.51 -0.38 -3.56
C TRP A 105 -9.69 0.64 -4.33
N SER A 106 -8.36 0.55 -4.22
CA SER A 106 -7.47 1.37 -5.03
C SER A 106 -6.18 0.64 -5.40
N PHE A 107 -5.62 1.02 -6.55
CA PHE A 107 -4.27 0.72 -6.99
C PHE A 107 -3.46 2.01 -6.95
N THR A 108 -2.26 1.99 -6.39
CA THR A 108 -1.34 3.11 -6.44
C THR A 108 0.01 2.61 -6.92
N VAL A 109 0.58 3.27 -7.93
CA VAL A 109 1.89 2.93 -8.50
C VAL A 109 3.00 3.75 -7.87
N TYR A 110 4.17 3.11 -7.73
CA TYR A 110 5.38 3.69 -7.15
C TYR A 110 6.60 3.27 -7.98
N ASP A 111 7.65 4.07 -7.94
CA ASP A 111 8.97 3.71 -8.45
C ASP A 111 9.71 2.73 -7.51
N GLU A 112 10.95 2.35 -7.86
CA GLU A 112 11.80 1.49 -7.05
C GLU A 112 12.02 2.01 -5.62
N ASN A 113 12.01 3.33 -5.44
CA ASN A 113 12.29 4.00 -4.17
C ASN A 113 11.01 4.20 -3.33
N GLY A 114 9.84 3.85 -3.85
CA GLY A 114 8.56 4.00 -3.18
C GLY A 114 7.91 5.38 -3.35
N PHE A 115 8.30 6.14 -4.36
CA PHE A 115 7.70 7.44 -4.69
C PHE A 115 6.73 7.34 -5.86
N MET A 116 5.64 8.11 -5.78
CA MET A 116 4.79 8.37 -6.93
C MET A 116 5.55 9.29 -7.91
N PHE A 117 5.52 8.97 -9.19
CA PHE A 117 6.33 9.61 -10.23
C PHE A 117 5.50 10.28 -11.33
N ASP A 118 4.18 10.23 -11.23
CA ASP A 118 3.25 10.84 -12.17
C ASP A 118 2.07 11.46 -11.42
N ASP A 119 1.42 12.45 -12.00
CA ASP A 119 0.21 13.08 -11.44
C ASP A 119 -0.96 12.08 -11.41
N VAL A 120 -0.99 11.11 -12.34
CA VAL A 120 -1.96 10.00 -12.39
C VAL A 120 -1.33 8.75 -11.77
N ALA A 121 -1.16 8.74 -10.47
CA ALA A 121 -0.49 7.66 -9.76
C ALA A 121 -1.45 6.62 -9.14
N HIS A 122 -2.77 6.84 -9.21
CA HIS A 122 -3.74 5.93 -8.59
C HIS A 122 -5.00 5.73 -9.42
N MET A 123 -5.64 4.58 -9.21
CA MET A 123 -6.97 4.23 -9.71
C MET A 123 -7.79 3.66 -8.55
N SER A 124 -9.04 4.08 -8.40
CA SER A 124 -9.95 3.55 -7.38
C SER A 124 -11.32 3.21 -7.98
N SER A 125 -12.11 2.41 -7.28
CA SER A 125 -13.49 2.10 -7.70
C SER A 125 -14.38 3.33 -7.87
N ASP A 126 -14.03 4.46 -7.21
CA ASP A 126 -14.80 5.70 -7.32
C ASP A 126 -14.63 6.42 -8.67
N ILE A 127 -13.51 6.16 -9.35
CA ILE A 127 -13.15 6.81 -10.63
C ILE A 127 -12.99 5.81 -11.78
N ALA A 128 -12.86 4.52 -11.49
CA ALA A 128 -12.73 3.48 -12.50
C ALA A 128 -14.05 3.26 -13.26
N THR A 129 -13.94 2.97 -14.56
CA THR A 129 -15.07 2.56 -15.37
C THR A 129 -15.17 1.03 -15.36
N ALA A 130 -16.32 0.50 -14.97
CA ALA A 130 -16.60 -0.92 -15.02
C ALA A 130 -16.79 -1.40 -16.48
N ASN A 131 -16.48 -2.65 -16.73
CA ASN A 131 -16.77 -3.35 -17.97
C ASN A 131 -18.28 -3.60 -18.11
N GLU A 132 -18.75 -3.96 -19.30
CA GLU A 132 -20.17 -4.25 -19.57
C GLU A 132 -20.74 -5.40 -18.72
N ASP A 133 -19.89 -6.34 -18.31
CA ASP A 133 -20.26 -7.48 -17.46
C ASP A 133 -20.17 -7.18 -15.94
N GLY A 134 -19.84 -5.94 -15.56
CA GLY A 134 -19.71 -5.51 -14.17
C GLY A 134 -18.36 -5.79 -13.54
N THR A 135 -17.42 -6.42 -14.26
CA THR A 135 -16.03 -6.53 -13.79
C THR A 135 -15.28 -5.21 -13.96
N TYR A 136 -14.07 -5.11 -13.41
CA TYR A 136 -13.16 -4.00 -13.64
C TYR A 136 -11.88 -4.49 -14.31
N THR A 137 -11.41 -3.72 -15.29
CA THR A 137 -10.07 -3.91 -15.84
C THR A 137 -9.21 -2.70 -15.46
N VAL A 138 -8.11 -2.94 -14.74
CA VAL A 138 -7.09 -1.94 -14.46
C VAL A 138 -5.85 -2.27 -15.28
N SER A 139 -5.39 -1.29 -16.03
CA SER A 139 -4.23 -1.40 -16.91
C SER A 139 -3.08 -0.55 -16.38
N MET A 140 -1.83 -0.96 -16.67
CA MET A 140 -0.61 -0.24 -16.28
C MET A 140 0.35 -0.25 -17.46
N GLY A 141 0.68 0.95 -17.98
CA GLY A 141 1.57 1.11 -19.13
C GLY A 141 1.01 0.70 -20.49
N CYS A 142 -0.31 0.49 -20.57
CA CYS A 142 -0.98 0.00 -21.79
C CYS A 142 -1.38 1.11 -22.78
N GLY A 143 -1.08 2.37 -22.48
CA GLY A 143 -1.46 3.51 -23.31
C GLY A 143 -2.78 4.15 -22.92
N ALA A 144 -3.06 5.32 -23.52
CA ALA A 144 -4.18 6.17 -23.11
C ALA A 144 -5.57 5.57 -23.37
N ASP A 145 -5.68 4.67 -24.36
CA ASP A 145 -6.95 4.06 -24.74
C ASP A 145 -7.28 2.78 -23.93
N ALA A 146 -6.32 2.32 -23.10
CA ALA A 146 -6.55 1.13 -22.28
C ALA A 146 -7.43 1.43 -21.08
N PRO A 147 -8.31 0.49 -20.66
CA PRO A 147 -9.23 0.70 -19.55
C PRO A 147 -8.50 1.02 -18.27
N ASN A 148 -8.93 2.11 -17.58
CA ASN A 148 -8.43 2.51 -16.26
C ASN A 148 -6.89 2.47 -16.16
N ASN A 149 -6.20 3.04 -17.17
CA ASN A 149 -4.76 2.92 -17.31
C ASN A 149 -3.99 3.85 -16.38
N LEU A 150 -2.93 3.30 -15.76
CA LEU A 150 -1.95 4.03 -14.97
C LEU A 150 -0.61 4.10 -15.73
N PRO A 151 0.08 5.24 -15.78
CA PRO A 151 1.43 5.32 -16.32
C PRO A 151 2.41 4.55 -15.43
N ILE A 152 3.44 3.94 -16.06
CA ILE A 152 4.49 3.20 -15.32
C ILE A 152 5.90 3.65 -15.68
N ILE A 153 6.05 4.44 -16.74
CA ILE A 153 7.37 4.90 -17.18
C ILE A 153 7.93 5.89 -16.16
N ASN A 154 9.11 5.60 -15.65
CA ASN A 154 9.82 6.41 -14.67
C ASN A 154 11.33 6.25 -14.81
N ASP A 155 12.10 7.11 -14.13
CA ASP A 155 13.57 7.18 -14.26
C ASP A 155 14.30 5.95 -13.68
N THR A 156 13.66 5.15 -12.82
CA THR A 156 14.29 3.95 -12.22
C THR A 156 14.20 2.72 -13.12
N GLY A 157 13.33 2.74 -14.14
CA GLY A 157 13.11 1.62 -15.05
C GLY A 157 12.32 0.46 -14.43
N VAL A 158 11.86 0.61 -13.19
CA VAL A 158 11.01 -0.37 -12.50
C VAL A 158 9.85 0.33 -11.81
N PHE A 159 8.75 -0.39 -11.61
CA PHE A 159 7.61 0.07 -10.81
C PHE A 159 7.11 -1.05 -9.92
N ASN A 160 6.42 -0.69 -8.87
CA ASN A 160 5.60 -1.57 -8.07
C ASN A 160 4.26 -0.89 -7.79
N PHE A 161 3.32 -1.64 -7.24
CA PHE A 161 2.02 -1.08 -6.87
C PHE A 161 1.52 -1.68 -5.57
N ILE A 162 0.66 -0.92 -4.90
CA ILE A 162 -0.07 -1.38 -3.72
C ILE A 162 -1.55 -1.33 -4.04
N VAL A 163 -2.22 -2.47 -3.84
CA VAL A 163 -3.68 -2.53 -3.77
C VAL A 163 -4.11 -2.28 -2.34
N ARG A 164 -5.13 -1.45 -2.16
CA ARG A 164 -5.76 -1.20 -0.86
C ARG A 164 -7.24 -1.53 -0.95
N HIS A 165 -7.70 -2.28 0.05
CA HIS A 165 -9.12 -2.55 0.27
C HIS A 165 -9.56 -1.80 1.52
N TYR A 166 -10.44 -0.82 1.36
CA TYR A 166 -10.97 -0.02 2.47
C TYR A 166 -12.29 -0.62 2.96
N ILE A 167 -12.38 -0.88 4.27
CA ILE A 167 -13.44 -1.69 4.90
C ILE A 167 -13.58 -3.01 4.13
N PRO A 168 -12.53 -3.86 4.13
CA PRO A 168 -12.48 -5.04 3.27
C PRO A 168 -13.63 -6.00 3.57
N SER A 169 -14.21 -6.57 2.51
CA SER A 169 -15.28 -7.56 2.61
C SER A 169 -14.79 -8.86 3.24
N GLU A 170 -15.73 -9.71 3.67
CA GLU A 170 -15.40 -11.03 4.22
C GLU A 170 -14.63 -11.90 3.22
N ARG A 171 -14.97 -11.84 1.91
CA ARG A 171 -14.23 -12.58 0.87
C ARG A 171 -12.79 -12.09 0.72
N VAL A 172 -12.53 -10.82 0.97
CA VAL A 172 -11.18 -10.25 0.97
C VAL A 172 -10.45 -10.60 2.27
N LYS A 173 -11.07 -10.39 3.45
CA LYS A 173 -10.42 -10.66 4.74
C LYS A 173 -10.09 -12.13 4.94
N PHE A 174 -11.03 -13.01 4.69
CA PHE A 174 -10.96 -14.42 5.06
C PHE A 174 -11.11 -15.39 3.90
N GLY A 175 -11.76 -14.97 2.79
CA GLY A 175 -11.96 -15.79 1.59
C GLY A 175 -10.75 -15.86 0.66
N GLY A 176 -9.68 -15.14 0.94
CA GLY A 176 -8.45 -15.16 0.13
C GLY A 176 -8.59 -14.46 -1.23
N TYR A 177 -9.67 -13.71 -1.47
CA TYR A 177 -9.82 -12.94 -2.71
C TYR A 177 -8.80 -11.80 -2.75
N ARG A 178 -8.00 -11.76 -3.82
CA ARG A 178 -6.91 -10.81 -4.00
C ARG A 178 -6.90 -10.26 -5.42
N LEU A 179 -6.54 -8.99 -5.57
CA LEU A 179 -6.47 -8.30 -6.86
C LEU A 179 -5.04 -8.30 -7.44
N MET A 180 -4.03 -8.17 -6.60
CA MET A 180 -2.62 -8.10 -7.04
C MET A 180 -2.20 -9.33 -7.87
N PRO A 181 -2.53 -10.58 -7.49
CA PRO A 181 -2.14 -11.74 -8.28
C PRO A 181 -2.83 -11.86 -9.64
N GLN A 182 -3.86 -11.05 -9.89
CA GLN A 182 -4.56 -11.02 -11.18
C GLN A 182 -3.86 -10.13 -12.21
N MET A 183 -2.88 -9.29 -11.77
CA MET A 183 -2.07 -8.47 -12.66
C MET A 183 -1.11 -9.34 -13.45
N GLN A 184 -1.20 -9.27 -14.77
CA GLN A 184 -0.38 -10.04 -15.70
C GLN A 184 0.20 -9.13 -16.77
N LYS A 185 1.39 -9.47 -17.28
CA LYS A 185 1.94 -8.81 -18.46
C LYS A 185 1.10 -9.23 -19.68
N VAL A 186 0.73 -8.23 -20.46
CA VAL A 186 0.02 -8.41 -21.73
C VAL A 186 1.05 -8.35 -22.86
N ASP A 187 1.07 -9.35 -23.74
CA ASP A 187 1.99 -9.45 -24.87
C ASP A 187 1.55 -8.53 -26.03
#